data_059cdb152cabd112dec6779dd05e0b6d
#
_entry.id   059cdb152cabd112dec6779dd05e0b6d
#
_cell.length_a   1.000
_cell.length_b   1.000
_cell.length_c   1.000
_cell.angle_alpha   90.00
_cell.angle_beta   90.00
_cell.angle_gamma   90.00
#
_symmetry.space_group_name_H-M   'P 1'
#
loop_
_entity.id
_entity.type
_entity.pdbx_description
1 polymer ?
#
loop_
_entity_poly.entity_id
_entity_poly.type
_entity_poly.pdbx_seq_one_letter_code
_entity_poly.pdbx_strand_id
1 'polypeptide(L)'
;AIEDIIANGAKIIIGPPTSFLRNELEKYNDTIFISLSNKNPKIKKNVINIGISLESQLAAIKKFLIKEKRTKTVILYPKNKYEKFIDEKIKQLKLDNYDVFKYNPDPRILTGEIEKLTNYSQRKKNLESRKKVLEKKDDDQSKNELEILDRLYTLGSVDFDSVIIIDFGSNLKSVLSSLVYTDVDDSSVLFTTVNQWFDESIFRENSVKNLYFPSINMRQFKNYNENYYKTFGLKPDEITILAYDAIGLVY
;
A
#
# COMPACT_ATOMS: atom_id res chain seq x y z
N ALA A 1 30.69 -21.03 0.58
CA ALA A 1 29.44 -21.44 -0.13
C ALA A 1 29.35 -20.86 -1.54
N ILE A 2 29.33 -19.52 -1.75
CA ILE A 2 29.24 -18.95 -3.13
C ILE A 2 30.47 -19.32 -3.94
N GLU A 3 31.68 -19.19 -3.39
CA GLU A 3 32.92 -19.55 -4.06
C GLU A 3 32.98 -21.03 -4.46
N ASP A 4 32.50 -21.92 -3.62
CA ASP A 4 32.44 -23.35 -3.90
C ASP A 4 31.48 -23.68 -5.05
N ILE A 5 30.31 -22.99 -5.07
CA ILE A 5 29.32 -23.18 -6.13
C ILE A 5 29.88 -22.68 -7.48
N ILE A 6 30.57 -21.55 -7.48
CA ILE A 6 31.20 -20.98 -8.68
C ILE A 6 32.39 -21.87 -9.15
N ALA A 7 33.22 -22.37 -8.23
CA ALA A 7 34.28 -23.27 -8.54
C ALA A 7 33.81 -24.59 -9.18
N ASN A 8 32.58 -25.01 -8.84
CA ASN A 8 31.88 -26.14 -9.46
C ASN A 8 31.20 -25.81 -10.79
N GLY A 9 31.43 -24.62 -11.35
CA GLY A 9 31.00 -24.23 -12.68
C GLY A 9 29.63 -23.56 -12.79
N ALA A 10 29.01 -23.17 -11.68
CA ALA A 10 27.73 -22.46 -11.73
C ALA A 10 27.89 -21.06 -12.37
N LYS A 11 27.08 -20.79 -13.39
CA LYS A 11 27.02 -19.49 -14.10
C LYS A 11 25.86 -18.65 -13.68
N ILE A 12 24.80 -19.22 -13.11
CA ILE A 12 23.61 -18.55 -12.61
C ILE A 12 23.35 -19.04 -11.19
N ILE A 13 23.18 -18.12 -10.25
CA ILE A 13 22.88 -18.40 -8.85
C ILE A 13 21.61 -17.68 -8.45
N ILE A 14 20.59 -18.42 -8.02
CA ILE A 14 19.35 -17.85 -7.44
C ILE A 14 19.60 -17.60 -5.96
N GLY A 15 19.60 -16.32 -5.58
CA GLY A 15 19.96 -15.87 -4.25
C GLY A 15 21.08 -14.81 -4.30
N PRO A 16 21.60 -14.38 -3.15
CA PRO A 16 21.09 -14.62 -1.80
C PRO A 16 19.74 -13.91 -1.54
N PRO A 17 18.90 -14.45 -0.65
CA PRO A 17 17.60 -13.82 -0.33
C PRO A 17 17.75 -12.53 0.45
N THR A 18 18.89 -12.28 1.08
CA THR A 18 19.14 -11.11 1.91
C THR A 18 20.06 -10.09 1.23
N SER A 19 19.90 -8.81 1.60
CA SER A 19 20.69 -7.70 1.07
C SER A 19 22.17 -7.69 1.53
N PHE A 20 22.49 -8.49 2.53
CA PHE A 20 23.79 -8.41 3.24
C PHE A 20 25.00 -8.74 2.36
N LEU A 21 24.87 -9.66 1.41
CA LEU A 21 26.00 -10.13 0.58
C LEU A 21 26.13 -9.42 -0.78
N ARG A 22 25.24 -8.48 -1.09
CA ARG A 22 25.17 -7.90 -2.45
C ARG A 22 26.39 -7.08 -2.87
N ASN A 23 27.03 -6.39 -1.94
CA ASN A 23 28.19 -5.55 -2.25
C ASN A 23 29.42 -6.39 -2.66
N GLU A 24 29.45 -7.66 -2.29
CA GLU A 24 30.53 -8.58 -2.61
C GLU A 24 30.32 -9.35 -3.92
N LEU A 25 29.08 -9.38 -4.45
CA LEU A 25 28.74 -10.15 -5.64
C LEU A 25 29.38 -9.58 -6.93
N GLU A 26 29.74 -8.29 -6.93
CA GLU A 26 30.39 -7.65 -8.08
C GLU A 26 31.75 -8.25 -8.45
N LYS A 27 32.44 -8.89 -7.49
CA LYS A 27 33.73 -9.53 -7.75
C LYS A 27 33.63 -10.75 -8.67
N TYR A 28 32.40 -11.33 -8.81
CA TYR A 28 32.16 -12.52 -9.64
C TYR A 28 31.56 -12.15 -10.99
N ASN A 29 32.35 -11.50 -11.86
CA ASN A 29 31.87 -10.92 -13.12
C ASN A 29 31.30 -11.93 -14.12
N ASP A 30 31.68 -13.21 -14.04
CA ASP A 30 31.26 -14.28 -14.95
C ASP A 30 30.04 -15.06 -14.44
N THR A 31 29.44 -14.62 -13.31
CA THR A 31 28.29 -15.28 -12.67
C THR A 31 27.15 -14.29 -12.54
N ILE A 32 25.96 -14.71 -12.99
CA ILE A 32 24.70 -13.93 -12.82
C ILE A 32 24.04 -14.36 -11.53
N PHE A 33 23.66 -13.36 -10.74
CA PHE A 33 22.88 -13.56 -9.51
C PHE A 33 21.45 -13.10 -9.70
N ILE A 34 20.48 -13.95 -9.43
CA ILE A 34 19.06 -13.60 -9.40
C ILE A 34 18.67 -13.38 -7.94
N SER A 35 18.60 -12.11 -7.52
CA SER A 35 18.26 -11.73 -6.15
C SER A 35 16.75 -11.72 -5.93
N LEU A 36 16.30 -12.43 -4.88
CA LEU A 36 14.89 -12.48 -4.46
C LEU A 36 14.48 -11.27 -3.58
N SER A 37 15.38 -10.34 -3.37
CA SER A 37 15.13 -9.20 -2.51
C SER A 37 14.21 -8.16 -3.16
N ASN A 38 13.31 -7.59 -2.37
CA ASN A 38 12.48 -6.44 -2.75
C ASN A 38 13.19 -5.09 -2.59
N LYS A 39 14.42 -5.07 -2.03
CA LYS A 39 15.23 -3.85 -1.94
C LYS A 39 15.97 -3.66 -3.26
N ASN A 40 15.74 -2.51 -3.88
CA ASN A 40 16.46 -2.14 -5.12
C ASN A 40 17.85 -1.60 -4.74
N PRO A 41 18.94 -2.39 -4.88
CA PRO A 41 20.28 -1.87 -4.74
C PRO A 41 20.62 -1.01 -5.97
N LYS A 42 21.67 -0.23 -5.90
CA LYS A 42 22.30 0.30 -7.11
C LYS A 42 22.53 -0.88 -8.04
N ILE A 43 21.95 -0.80 -9.24
CA ILE A 43 21.97 -1.88 -10.23
C ILE A 43 23.43 -2.28 -10.51
N LYS A 44 23.75 -3.53 -10.26
CA LYS A 44 25.03 -4.16 -10.55
C LYS A 44 24.88 -4.93 -11.86
N LYS A 45 25.93 -4.96 -12.70
CA LYS A 45 25.85 -5.58 -14.03
C LYS A 45 25.49 -7.06 -14.01
N ASN A 46 25.86 -7.75 -12.93
CA ASN A 46 25.69 -9.19 -12.79
C ASN A 46 24.60 -9.60 -11.76
N VAL A 47 23.77 -8.64 -11.32
CA VAL A 47 22.68 -8.92 -10.38
C VAL A 47 21.33 -8.53 -10.97
N ILE A 48 20.46 -9.48 -11.16
CA ILE A 48 19.05 -9.30 -11.54
C ILE A 48 18.21 -9.34 -10.28
N ASN A 49 17.42 -8.28 -10.03
CA ASN A 49 16.55 -8.22 -8.86
C ASN A 49 15.10 -8.47 -9.30
N ILE A 50 14.48 -9.53 -8.79
CA ILE A 50 13.10 -9.91 -9.13
C ILE A 50 12.09 -9.69 -7.99
N GLY A 51 12.54 -9.20 -6.84
CA GLY A 51 11.64 -8.85 -5.74
C GLY A 51 10.69 -7.70 -6.11
N ILE A 52 9.47 -7.75 -5.59
CA ILE A 52 8.46 -6.70 -5.81
C ILE A 52 8.88 -5.42 -5.07
N SER A 53 9.39 -4.44 -5.80
CA SER A 53 9.89 -3.19 -5.23
C SER A 53 8.76 -2.20 -4.91
N LEU A 54 8.99 -1.28 -3.96
CA LEU A 54 8.04 -0.19 -3.69
C LEU A 54 7.82 0.68 -4.93
N GLU A 55 8.85 0.92 -5.74
CA GLU A 55 8.75 1.69 -6.98
C GLU A 55 7.77 1.08 -7.97
N SER A 56 7.85 -0.24 -8.18
CA SER A 56 6.95 -0.94 -9.11
C SER A 56 5.50 -0.89 -8.63
N GLN A 57 5.29 -1.02 -7.33
CA GLN A 57 3.98 -0.93 -6.71
C GLN A 57 3.38 0.47 -6.85
N LEU A 58 4.14 1.51 -6.50
CA LEU A 58 3.69 2.91 -6.63
C LEU A 58 3.43 3.27 -8.10
N ALA A 59 4.23 2.77 -9.03
CA ALA A 59 3.99 2.97 -10.46
C ALA A 59 2.67 2.32 -10.93
N ALA A 60 2.34 1.13 -10.42
CA ALA A 60 1.06 0.47 -10.70
C ALA A 60 -0.11 1.26 -10.10
N ILE A 61 0.00 1.72 -8.85
CA ILE A 61 -1.01 2.57 -8.19
C ILE A 61 -1.21 3.86 -8.99
N LYS A 62 -0.13 4.56 -9.38
CA LYS A 62 -0.23 5.77 -10.22
C LYS A 62 -1.03 5.52 -11.49
N LYS A 63 -0.75 4.44 -12.23
CA LYS A 63 -1.51 4.08 -13.43
C LYS A 63 -2.99 3.85 -13.12
N PHE A 64 -3.28 3.24 -11.99
CA PHE A 64 -4.65 3.01 -11.54
C PHE A 64 -5.37 4.31 -11.19
N LEU A 65 -4.75 5.22 -10.44
CA LEU A 65 -5.31 6.54 -10.11
C LEU A 65 -5.63 7.35 -11.36
N ILE A 66 -4.74 7.35 -12.36
CA ILE A 66 -4.98 8.02 -13.66
C ILE A 66 -6.17 7.40 -14.38
N LYS A 67 -6.26 6.06 -14.42
CA LYS A 67 -7.40 5.35 -15.02
C LYS A 67 -8.72 5.72 -14.35
N GLU A 68 -8.73 5.80 -13.01
CA GLU A 68 -9.88 6.17 -12.19
C GLU A 68 -10.10 7.70 -12.14
N LYS A 69 -9.34 8.49 -12.92
CA LYS A 69 -9.44 9.95 -13.06
C LYS A 69 -9.36 10.70 -11.72
N ARG A 70 -8.49 10.22 -10.82
CA ARG A 70 -8.27 10.89 -9.53
C ARG A 70 -7.37 12.10 -9.72
N THR A 71 -7.72 13.19 -9.03
CA THR A 71 -7.14 14.52 -9.27
C THR A 71 -6.27 15.03 -8.15
N LYS A 72 -6.55 14.62 -6.91
CA LYS A 72 -5.76 14.99 -5.75
C LYS A 72 -5.56 13.80 -4.79
N THR A 73 -4.32 13.43 -4.58
CA THR A 73 -3.95 12.24 -3.79
C THR A 73 -3.28 12.65 -2.47
N VAL A 74 -3.64 12.00 -1.36
CA VAL A 74 -2.85 12.06 -0.14
C VAL A 74 -2.08 10.75 0.04
N ILE A 75 -0.77 10.85 0.26
CA ILE A 75 0.10 9.69 0.51
C ILE A 75 0.40 9.64 2.00
N LEU A 76 -0.08 8.56 2.66
CA LEU A 76 0.08 8.33 4.10
C LEU A 76 1.13 7.25 4.36
N TYR A 77 2.04 7.50 5.30
CA TYR A 77 2.98 6.50 5.80
C TYR A 77 3.48 6.87 7.21
N PRO A 78 3.92 5.87 8.01
CA PRO A 78 4.31 6.10 9.39
C PRO A 78 5.67 6.80 9.52
N LYS A 79 5.81 7.65 10.52
CA LYS A 79 7.09 8.20 10.97
C LYS A 79 7.95 7.07 11.54
N ASN A 80 8.92 6.61 10.75
CA ASN A 80 9.84 5.53 11.16
C ASN A 80 11.19 5.61 10.41
N LYS A 81 12.07 4.64 10.63
CA LYS A 81 13.39 4.58 9.98
C LYS A 81 13.39 4.52 8.45
N TYR A 82 12.24 4.25 7.82
CA TYR A 82 12.10 4.14 6.36
C TYR A 82 11.61 5.42 5.70
N GLU A 83 11.31 6.48 6.45
CA GLU A 83 10.79 7.75 5.91
C GLU A 83 11.58 8.27 4.72
N LYS A 84 12.91 8.42 4.87
CA LYS A 84 13.78 8.94 3.81
C LYS A 84 13.70 8.10 2.54
N PHE A 85 13.67 6.77 2.70
CA PHE A 85 13.53 5.84 1.58
C PHE A 85 12.19 6.04 0.87
N ILE A 86 11.09 6.13 1.63
CA ILE A 86 9.74 6.34 1.07
C ILE A 86 9.66 7.70 0.36
N ASP A 87 10.17 8.76 0.99
CA ASP A 87 10.22 10.11 0.40
C ASP A 87 10.93 10.12 -0.98
N GLU A 88 12.07 9.43 -1.08
CA GLU A 88 12.81 9.31 -2.35
C GLU A 88 11.98 8.61 -3.42
N LYS A 89 11.25 7.53 -3.05
CA LYS A 89 10.42 6.78 -3.99
C LYS A 89 9.19 7.55 -4.44
N ILE A 90 8.56 8.30 -3.55
CA ILE A 90 7.45 9.19 -3.89
C ILE A 90 7.91 10.29 -4.87
N LYS A 91 9.05 10.93 -4.62
CA LYS A 91 9.60 11.94 -5.53
C LYS A 91 9.90 11.38 -6.92
N GLN A 92 10.44 10.16 -7.00
CA GLN A 92 10.70 9.46 -8.26
C GLN A 92 9.43 9.08 -9.03
N LEU A 93 8.30 8.94 -8.34
CA LEU A 93 7.02 8.57 -8.94
C LEU A 93 6.48 9.64 -9.89
N LYS A 94 6.83 10.92 -9.67
CA LYS A 94 6.33 12.07 -10.46
C LYS A 94 4.80 12.00 -10.58
N LEU A 95 4.12 11.86 -9.45
CA LEU A 95 2.68 11.97 -9.35
C LEU A 95 2.31 13.46 -9.34
N ASP A 96 1.29 13.84 -10.09
CA ASP A 96 0.80 15.20 -10.08
C ASP A 96 -0.16 15.42 -8.91
N ASN A 97 -0.17 16.63 -8.34
CA ASN A 97 -1.11 17.09 -7.32
C ASN A 97 -1.31 16.11 -6.15
N TYR A 98 -0.26 15.93 -5.37
CA TYR A 98 -0.31 15.09 -4.18
C TYR A 98 0.21 15.82 -2.94
N ASP A 99 -0.33 15.46 -1.78
CA ASP A 99 0.17 15.83 -0.46
C ASP A 99 0.75 14.60 0.25
N VAL A 100 1.76 14.81 1.08
CA VAL A 100 2.35 13.76 1.91
C VAL A 100 1.98 13.98 3.35
N PHE A 101 1.42 12.95 3.99
CA PHE A 101 1.06 12.96 5.39
C PHE A 101 1.78 11.86 6.16
N LYS A 102 2.72 12.25 7.02
CA LYS A 102 3.47 11.35 7.89
C LYS A 102 2.80 11.27 9.25
N TYR A 103 2.35 10.10 9.65
CA TYR A 103 1.64 9.91 10.89
C TYR A 103 2.45 9.18 11.97
N ASN A 104 2.07 9.39 13.22
CA ASN A 104 2.58 8.59 14.33
C ASN A 104 1.81 7.25 14.38
N PRO A 105 2.47 6.08 14.36
CA PRO A 105 1.79 4.78 14.39
C PRO A 105 1.15 4.44 15.74
N ASP A 106 1.36 5.22 16.81
CA ASP A 106 0.66 5.03 18.09
C ASP A 106 -0.84 5.31 17.90
N PRO A 107 -1.73 4.32 18.10
CA PRO A 107 -3.17 4.51 17.90
C PRO A 107 -3.79 5.65 18.71
N ARG A 108 -3.21 5.98 19.86
CA ARG A 108 -3.70 7.08 20.73
C ARG A 108 -3.48 8.46 20.11
N ILE A 109 -2.50 8.57 19.20
CA ILE A 109 -2.13 9.82 18.52
C ILE A 109 -2.69 9.84 17.11
N LEU A 110 -2.69 8.70 16.44
CA LEU A 110 -3.07 8.54 15.04
C LEU A 110 -4.43 9.15 14.71
N THR A 111 -5.47 8.82 15.49
CA THR A 111 -6.81 9.32 15.22
C THR A 111 -6.85 10.85 15.22
N GLY A 112 -6.21 11.50 16.20
CA GLY A 112 -6.15 12.98 16.24
C GLY A 112 -5.31 13.59 15.10
N GLU A 113 -4.31 12.89 14.57
CA GLU A 113 -3.58 13.32 13.37
C GLU A 113 -4.47 13.20 12.12
N ILE A 114 -5.24 12.11 11.98
CA ILE A 114 -6.18 11.92 10.86
C ILE A 114 -7.35 12.92 10.94
N GLU A 115 -7.85 13.25 12.12
CA GLU A 115 -8.86 14.33 12.30
C GLU A 115 -8.37 15.67 11.75
N LYS A 116 -7.09 16.01 11.96
CA LYS A 116 -6.49 17.22 11.40
C LYS A 116 -6.38 17.14 9.87
N LEU A 117 -5.91 16.01 9.34
CA LEU A 117 -5.79 15.78 7.90
C LEU A 117 -7.14 15.95 7.18
N THR A 118 -8.21 15.45 7.79
CA THR A 118 -9.56 15.43 7.20
C THR A 118 -10.39 16.66 7.53
N ASN A 119 -9.85 17.63 8.27
CA ASN A 119 -10.59 18.77 8.79
C ASN A 119 -11.88 18.37 9.55
N TYR A 120 -11.85 17.23 10.24
CA TYR A 120 -13.01 16.61 10.88
C TYR A 120 -13.76 17.56 11.79
N SER A 121 -13.06 18.27 12.68
CA SER A 121 -13.66 19.22 13.62
C SER A 121 -14.43 20.36 12.91
N GLN A 122 -13.90 20.86 11.79
CA GLN A 122 -14.60 21.91 11.02
C GLN A 122 -15.82 21.34 10.30
N ARG A 123 -15.67 20.17 9.68
CA ARG A 123 -16.78 19.48 8.99
C ARG A 123 -17.91 19.13 9.97
N LYS A 124 -17.58 18.73 11.19
CA LYS A 124 -18.55 18.50 12.27
C LYS A 124 -19.27 19.80 12.67
N LYS A 125 -18.55 20.91 12.86
CA LYS A 125 -19.14 22.21 13.12
C LYS A 125 -20.06 22.68 11.98
N ASN A 126 -19.69 22.40 10.74
CA ASN A 126 -20.53 22.73 9.59
C ASN A 126 -21.88 21.99 9.66
N LEU A 127 -21.86 20.69 10.00
CA LEU A 127 -23.08 19.90 10.20
C LEU A 127 -23.96 20.48 11.31
N GLU A 128 -23.40 20.72 12.49
CA GLU A 128 -24.12 21.29 13.63
C GLU A 128 -24.72 22.66 13.30
N SER A 129 -23.96 23.51 12.60
CA SER A 129 -24.42 24.83 12.19
C SER A 129 -25.58 24.75 11.18
N ARG A 130 -25.49 23.81 10.22
CA ARG A 130 -26.56 23.59 9.23
C ARG A 130 -27.84 23.11 9.90
N LYS A 131 -27.73 22.12 10.80
CA LYS A 131 -28.88 21.61 11.56
C LYS A 131 -29.56 22.74 12.34
N LYS A 132 -28.81 23.55 13.09
CA LYS A 132 -29.37 24.72 13.84
C LYS A 132 -30.08 25.74 12.97
N VAL A 133 -29.68 25.90 11.71
CA VAL A 133 -30.36 26.78 10.75
C VAL A 133 -31.67 26.18 10.30
N LEU A 134 -31.70 24.89 10.03
CA LEU A 134 -32.89 24.18 9.56
C LEU A 134 -33.94 24.00 10.67
N GLU A 135 -33.51 23.74 11.91
CA GLU A 135 -34.39 23.63 13.07
C GLU A 135 -35.23 24.90 13.34
N LYS A 136 -34.74 26.06 12.86
CA LYS A 136 -35.47 27.35 12.99
C LYS A 136 -36.53 27.55 11.89
N LYS A 137 -36.60 26.66 10.92
CA LYS A 137 -37.55 26.73 9.81
C LYS A 137 -38.63 25.66 10.00
N ASP A 138 -39.87 26.04 9.76
CA ASP A 138 -41.02 25.13 9.91
C ASP A 138 -41.63 24.78 8.54
N ASP A 139 -40.75 24.45 7.58
CA ASP A 139 -41.18 23.98 6.26
C ASP A 139 -40.81 22.51 6.07
N ASP A 140 -41.58 21.80 5.27
CA ASP A 140 -41.38 20.35 5.05
C ASP A 140 -40.06 20.03 4.38
N GLN A 141 -39.51 20.93 3.54
CA GLN A 141 -38.21 20.74 2.91
C GLN A 141 -37.08 20.76 3.94
N SER A 142 -37.15 21.68 4.91
CA SER A 142 -36.16 21.75 5.99
C SER A 142 -36.24 20.52 6.93
N LYS A 143 -37.45 20.03 7.19
CA LYS A 143 -37.64 18.79 7.98
C LYS A 143 -37.04 17.57 7.26
N ASN A 144 -37.27 17.40 5.97
CA ASN A 144 -36.67 16.33 5.18
C ASN A 144 -35.15 16.43 5.11
N GLU A 145 -34.59 17.64 4.97
CA GLU A 145 -33.14 17.85 5.00
C GLU A 145 -32.55 17.50 6.36
N LEU A 146 -33.21 17.84 7.47
CA LEU A 146 -32.78 17.48 8.82
C LEU A 146 -32.71 15.97 9.00
N GLU A 147 -33.70 15.21 8.54
CA GLU A 147 -33.66 13.74 8.60
C GLU A 147 -32.46 13.14 7.86
N ILE A 148 -32.06 13.73 6.73
CA ILE A 148 -30.88 13.32 6.00
C ILE A 148 -29.62 13.64 6.80
N LEU A 149 -29.52 14.87 7.32
CA LEU A 149 -28.36 15.33 8.09
C LEU A 149 -28.20 14.59 9.42
N ASP A 150 -29.27 14.07 10.01
CA ASP A 150 -29.21 13.28 11.25
C ASP A 150 -28.48 11.93 11.10
N ARG A 151 -28.36 11.48 9.87
CA ARG A 151 -27.62 10.25 9.54
C ARG A 151 -26.13 10.51 9.26
N LEU A 152 -25.70 11.76 9.20
CA LEU A 152 -24.33 12.15 8.91
C LEU A 152 -23.56 12.46 10.19
N TYR A 153 -22.26 12.23 10.16
CA TYR A 153 -21.33 12.62 11.22
C TYR A 153 -20.62 13.95 10.94
N THR A 154 -20.50 14.30 9.65
CA THR A 154 -19.88 15.54 9.19
C THR A 154 -20.62 16.13 7.99
N LEU A 155 -20.38 17.41 7.68
CA LEU A 155 -20.88 18.08 6.49
C LEU A 155 -19.73 18.73 5.71
N GLY A 156 -19.63 18.37 4.43
CA GLY A 156 -18.58 18.79 3.51
C GLY A 156 -17.60 17.67 3.20
N SER A 157 -16.95 17.78 2.04
CA SER A 157 -15.96 16.83 1.58
C SER A 157 -14.57 17.13 2.16
N VAL A 158 -13.70 16.11 2.16
CA VAL A 158 -12.26 16.31 2.26
C VAL A 158 -11.73 16.91 0.97
N ASP A 159 -10.52 17.49 0.99
CA ASP A 159 -9.96 18.16 -0.19
C ASP A 159 -9.09 17.25 -1.06
N PHE A 160 -9.27 15.93 -0.95
CA PHE A 160 -8.62 14.89 -1.75
C PHE A 160 -9.64 13.83 -2.19
N ASP A 161 -9.38 13.20 -3.33
CA ASP A 161 -10.25 12.17 -3.92
C ASP A 161 -9.62 10.77 -3.94
N SER A 162 -8.38 10.66 -3.48
CA SER A 162 -7.69 9.38 -3.35
C SER A 162 -6.62 9.38 -2.26
N VAL A 163 -6.37 8.21 -1.69
CA VAL A 163 -5.31 7.99 -0.72
C VAL A 163 -4.42 6.83 -1.14
N ILE A 164 -3.11 6.96 -0.87
CA ILE A 164 -2.14 5.87 -0.95
C ILE A 164 -1.61 5.64 0.46
N ILE A 165 -1.90 4.49 1.07
CA ILE A 165 -1.41 4.16 2.41
C ILE A 165 -0.24 3.19 2.26
N ILE A 166 0.97 3.62 2.65
CA ILE A 166 2.18 2.79 2.60
C ILE A 166 2.43 2.23 4.00
N ASP A 167 1.64 1.23 4.37
CA ASP A 167 1.77 0.50 5.64
C ASP A 167 1.16 -0.90 5.54
N PHE A 168 1.29 -1.68 6.61
CA PHE A 168 0.93 -3.10 6.67
C PHE A 168 0.27 -3.46 8.00
N GLY A 169 -0.44 -4.59 8.02
CA GLY A 169 -0.95 -5.23 9.22
C GLY A 169 -1.84 -4.32 10.07
N SER A 170 -1.61 -4.31 11.39
CA SER A 170 -2.42 -3.55 12.34
C SER A 170 -2.38 -2.04 12.13
N ASN A 171 -1.23 -1.49 11.70
CA ASN A 171 -1.11 -0.06 11.43
C ASN A 171 -2.00 0.37 10.27
N LEU A 172 -1.95 -0.37 9.15
CA LEU A 172 -2.83 -0.11 8.00
C LEU A 172 -4.30 -0.12 8.43
N LYS A 173 -4.72 -1.12 9.21
CA LYS A 173 -6.09 -1.20 9.74
C LYS A 173 -6.45 0.00 10.61
N SER A 174 -5.55 0.42 11.48
CA SER A 174 -5.76 1.60 12.33
C SER A 174 -5.92 2.89 11.51
N VAL A 175 -5.15 3.07 10.43
CA VAL A 175 -5.30 4.20 9.52
C VAL A 175 -6.65 4.15 8.81
N LEU A 176 -7.03 2.99 8.25
CA LEU A 176 -8.32 2.81 7.59
C LEU A 176 -9.49 3.11 8.53
N SER A 177 -9.48 2.54 9.74
CA SER A 177 -10.50 2.79 10.76
C SER A 177 -10.57 4.27 11.16
N SER A 178 -9.43 4.96 11.29
CA SER A 178 -9.39 6.38 11.63
C SER A 178 -9.92 7.26 10.49
N LEU A 179 -9.67 6.91 9.23
CA LEU A 179 -10.24 7.61 8.08
C LEU A 179 -11.78 7.47 8.06
N VAL A 180 -12.28 6.26 8.24
CA VAL A 180 -13.73 6.01 8.32
C VAL A 180 -14.36 6.70 9.52
N TYR A 181 -13.72 6.66 10.69
CA TYR A 181 -14.17 7.40 11.87
C TYR A 181 -14.31 8.91 11.61
N THR A 182 -13.44 9.48 10.79
CA THR A 182 -13.51 10.88 10.37
C THR A 182 -14.44 11.12 9.18
N ASP A 183 -15.31 10.17 8.87
CA ASP A 183 -16.30 10.26 7.79
C ASP A 183 -15.67 10.44 6.40
N VAL A 184 -14.57 9.71 6.18
CA VAL A 184 -13.93 9.54 4.87
C VAL A 184 -14.15 8.10 4.44
N ASP A 185 -15.00 7.91 3.45
CA ASP A 185 -15.40 6.59 2.98
C ASP A 185 -15.00 6.33 1.52
N ASP A 186 -15.13 5.07 1.11
CA ASP A 186 -14.78 4.59 -0.23
C ASP A 186 -15.81 4.92 -1.32
N SER A 187 -16.91 5.61 -0.98
CA SER A 187 -17.83 6.16 -1.97
C SER A 187 -17.32 7.47 -2.56
N SER A 188 -16.59 8.25 -1.77
CA SER A 188 -16.08 9.56 -2.14
C SER A 188 -14.56 9.55 -2.43
N VAL A 189 -13.79 8.74 -1.72
CA VAL A 189 -12.33 8.67 -1.80
C VAL A 189 -11.86 7.29 -2.21
N LEU A 190 -10.98 7.21 -3.19
CA LEU A 190 -10.39 5.95 -3.64
C LEU A 190 -9.26 5.53 -2.69
N PHE A 191 -9.45 4.39 -2.02
CA PHE A 191 -8.45 3.85 -1.10
C PHE A 191 -7.49 2.90 -1.80
N THR A 192 -6.20 3.22 -1.75
CA THR A 192 -5.14 2.35 -2.27
C THR A 192 -4.06 2.10 -1.24
N THR A 193 -3.40 0.95 -1.32
CA THR A 193 -2.27 0.60 -0.46
C THR A 193 -1.23 -0.19 -1.25
N VAL A 194 -0.09 -0.44 -0.63
CA VAL A 194 0.93 -1.35 -1.17
C VAL A 194 0.47 -2.81 -1.06
N ASN A 195 1.19 -3.72 -1.67
CA ASN A 195 0.81 -5.12 -1.75
C ASN A 195 0.52 -5.76 -0.38
N GLN A 196 -0.68 -6.34 -0.25
CA GLN A 196 -1.19 -6.96 0.99
C GLN A 196 -1.55 -8.45 0.78
N TRP A 197 -1.20 -9.07 -0.32
CA TRP A 197 -1.67 -10.40 -0.68
C TRP A 197 -1.19 -11.54 0.25
N PHE A 198 -0.20 -11.28 1.11
CA PHE A 198 0.22 -12.20 2.16
C PHE A 198 -0.56 -12.06 3.47
N ASP A 199 -1.21 -10.92 3.69
CA ASP A 199 -1.98 -10.66 4.90
C ASP A 199 -3.47 -10.89 4.66
N GLU A 200 -3.92 -12.14 4.77
CA GLU A 200 -5.33 -12.51 4.62
C GLU A 200 -6.23 -11.73 5.60
N SER A 201 -5.68 -11.21 6.69
CA SER A 201 -6.47 -10.50 7.69
C SER A 201 -7.00 -9.16 7.20
N ILE A 202 -6.36 -8.55 6.18
CA ILE A 202 -6.84 -7.31 5.56
C ILE A 202 -8.16 -7.52 4.80
N PHE A 203 -8.38 -8.71 4.24
CA PHE A 203 -9.63 -9.03 3.53
C PHE A 203 -10.82 -9.23 4.46
N ARG A 204 -10.60 -9.29 5.77
CA ARG A 204 -11.64 -9.37 6.80
C ARG A 204 -11.90 -8.02 7.47
N GLU A 205 -11.18 -6.98 7.03
CA GLU A 205 -11.37 -5.63 7.53
C GLU A 205 -12.63 -5.02 6.92
N ASN A 206 -13.59 -4.66 7.76
CA ASN A 206 -14.88 -4.15 7.33
C ASN A 206 -14.97 -2.62 7.34
N SER A 207 -13.91 -1.93 7.78
CA SER A 207 -13.89 -0.47 7.84
C SER A 207 -14.01 0.16 6.46
N VAL A 208 -13.39 -0.45 5.46
CA VAL A 208 -13.41 0.01 4.06
C VAL A 208 -13.83 -1.16 3.17
N LYS A 209 -14.89 -0.97 2.37
CA LYS A 209 -15.41 -1.99 1.45
C LYS A 209 -14.48 -2.23 0.26
N ASN A 210 -13.86 -1.16 -0.24
CA ASN A 210 -13.03 -1.16 -1.44
C ASN A 210 -11.63 -0.63 -1.13
N LEU A 211 -10.70 -1.54 -0.85
CA LEU A 211 -9.27 -1.24 -0.74
C LEU A 211 -8.52 -1.89 -1.90
N TYR A 212 -7.85 -1.08 -2.72
CA TYR A 212 -7.13 -1.54 -3.90
C TYR A 212 -5.62 -1.60 -3.63
N PHE A 213 -4.97 -2.63 -4.13
CA PHE A 213 -3.51 -2.76 -4.05
C PHE A 213 -2.95 -3.49 -5.27
N PRO A 214 -1.68 -3.23 -5.64
CA PRO A 214 -0.99 -3.99 -6.67
C PRO A 214 -0.88 -5.45 -6.28
N SER A 215 -1.25 -6.33 -7.16
CA SER A 215 -1.21 -7.77 -6.91
C SER A 215 -0.67 -8.50 -8.13
N ILE A 216 -0.33 -9.77 -7.92
CA ILE A 216 -0.01 -10.72 -8.98
C ILE A 216 -1.29 -11.28 -9.61
N ASN A 217 -1.15 -12.03 -10.70
CA ASN A 217 -2.28 -12.71 -11.31
C ASN A 217 -2.85 -13.76 -10.34
N MET A 218 -4.00 -13.47 -9.73
CA MET A 218 -4.61 -14.32 -8.70
C MET A 218 -4.95 -15.73 -9.18
N ARG A 219 -5.27 -15.92 -10.47
CA ARG A 219 -5.54 -17.25 -11.03
C ARG A 219 -4.27 -18.10 -11.07
N GLN A 220 -3.17 -17.52 -11.54
CA GLN A 220 -1.87 -18.22 -11.57
C GLN A 220 -1.38 -18.50 -10.16
N PHE A 221 -1.53 -17.53 -9.26
CA PHE A 221 -1.18 -17.69 -7.85
C PHE A 221 -1.96 -18.82 -7.17
N LYS A 222 -3.26 -18.93 -7.41
CA LYS A 222 -4.08 -20.01 -6.87
C LYS A 222 -3.60 -21.38 -7.36
N ASN A 223 -3.35 -21.51 -8.65
CA ASN A 223 -2.81 -22.76 -9.22
C ASN A 223 -1.45 -23.12 -8.62
N TYR A 224 -0.57 -22.13 -8.44
CA TYR A 224 0.71 -22.34 -7.78
C TYR A 224 0.55 -22.83 -6.34
N ASN A 225 -0.30 -22.17 -5.55
CA ASN A 225 -0.59 -22.53 -4.16
C ASN A 225 -1.12 -23.98 -4.04
N GLU A 226 -2.05 -24.36 -4.90
CA GLU A 226 -2.60 -25.71 -4.91
C GLU A 226 -1.55 -26.76 -5.21
N ASN A 227 -0.71 -26.53 -6.21
CA ASN A 227 0.37 -27.43 -6.60
C ASN A 227 1.45 -27.50 -5.51
N TYR A 228 1.84 -26.37 -4.94
CA TYR A 228 2.81 -26.33 -3.85
C TYR A 228 2.31 -27.10 -2.63
N TYR A 229 1.04 -26.88 -2.24
CA TYR A 229 0.42 -27.59 -1.13
C TYR A 229 0.35 -29.11 -1.36
N LYS A 230 -0.02 -29.55 -2.56
CA LYS A 230 -0.02 -30.97 -2.93
C LYS A 230 1.34 -31.61 -2.81
N THR A 231 2.41 -30.87 -3.13
CA THR A 231 3.78 -31.38 -3.13
C THR A 231 4.42 -31.36 -1.74
N PHE A 232 4.21 -30.30 -0.98
CA PHE A 232 4.95 -30.05 0.27
C PHE A 232 4.06 -30.10 1.53
N GLY A 233 2.74 -30.14 1.41
CA GLY A 233 1.81 -30.11 2.55
C GLY A 233 1.75 -28.77 3.29
N LEU A 234 2.38 -27.73 2.75
CA LEU A 234 2.51 -26.39 3.33
C LEU A 234 2.02 -25.32 2.35
N LYS A 235 1.61 -24.17 2.86
CA LYS A 235 1.37 -22.99 2.02
C LYS A 235 2.70 -22.34 1.65
N PRO A 236 2.87 -21.87 0.38
CA PRO A 236 4.08 -21.13 -0.01
C PRO A 236 4.12 -19.76 0.65
N ASP A 237 5.31 -19.27 0.90
CA ASP A 237 5.59 -17.88 1.28
C ASP A 237 6.04 -17.04 0.07
N GLU A 238 6.27 -15.74 0.28
CA GLU A 238 6.72 -14.82 -0.77
C GLU A 238 8.02 -15.26 -1.43
N ILE A 239 8.97 -15.74 -0.63
CA ILE A 239 10.30 -16.13 -1.14
C ILE A 239 10.20 -17.36 -2.04
N THR A 240 9.35 -18.31 -1.68
CA THR A 240 9.12 -19.53 -2.49
C THR A 240 8.53 -19.21 -3.85
N ILE A 241 7.63 -18.23 -3.93
CA ILE A 241 7.03 -17.82 -5.21
C ILE A 241 8.07 -17.11 -6.08
N LEU A 242 8.84 -16.20 -5.50
CA LEU A 242 9.93 -15.53 -6.21
C LEU A 242 11.00 -16.50 -6.68
N ALA A 243 11.30 -17.53 -5.87
CA ALA A 243 12.23 -18.59 -6.27
C ALA A 243 11.69 -19.41 -7.44
N TYR A 244 10.40 -19.73 -7.44
CA TYR A 244 9.75 -20.44 -8.55
C TYR A 244 9.82 -19.63 -9.85
N ASP A 245 9.49 -18.33 -9.79
CA ASP A 245 9.59 -17.43 -10.93
C ASP A 245 11.04 -17.27 -11.41
N ALA A 246 12.01 -17.22 -10.47
CA ALA A 246 13.44 -17.17 -10.80
C ALA A 246 13.89 -18.40 -11.59
N ILE A 247 13.43 -19.58 -11.23
CA ILE A 247 13.71 -20.82 -11.95
C ILE A 247 13.12 -20.74 -13.36
N GLY A 248 11.88 -20.25 -13.50
CA GLY A 248 11.23 -20.07 -14.80
C GLY A 248 11.91 -19.05 -15.73
N LEU A 249 12.74 -18.15 -15.18
CA LEU A 249 13.57 -17.22 -15.99
C LEU A 249 14.85 -17.88 -16.53
N VAL A 250 15.28 -18.95 -15.95
CA VAL A 250 16.53 -19.65 -16.32
C VAL A 250 16.29 -20.76 -17.35
N TYR A 251 15.09 -21.32 -17.35
CA TYR A 251 14.62 -22.37 -18.26
C TYR A 251 13.79 -21.80 -19.40
#